data_27ea03b07f437e8bd97e85102522bfd9
#
_entry.id   27ea03b07f437e8bd97e85102522bfd9
#
_cell.length_a   1.000
_cell.length_b   1.000
_cell.length_c   1.000
_cell.angle_alpha   90.00
_cell.angle_beta   90.00
_cell.angle_gamma   90.00
#
_symmetry.space_group_name_H-M   'P 1'
#
loop_
_entity.id
_entity.type
_entity.pdbx_description
1 polymer ?
#
loop_
_entity_poly.entity_id
_entity_poly.type
_entity_poly.pdbx_seq_one_letter_code
_entity_poly.pdbx_strand_id
1 'polypeptide(L)'
;MSECPVCHGNHHVKDDDGFYMTCTRCLRKPEEMERETVLTTARDLITGDRAKAYGNASDNLQRIATMWGVVLGCEVTRQQVADCMIVLKVARNVEQASFDSYVDICGYAAIGWECSDV
;
A
#
# COMPACT_ATOMS: atom_id res chain seq x y z
N MET A 1 -30.40 14.18 -0.94
CA MET A 1 -29.58 13.37 -1.83
C MET A 1 -30.02 11.92 -1.75
N SER A 2 -30.13 11.28 -2.88
CA SER A 2 -30.51 9.87 -2.90
C SER A 2 -29.35 8.98 -2.45
N GLU A 3 -29.68 7.99 -1.66
CA GLU A 3 -28.70 6.99 -1.22
C GLU A 3 -28.27 6.13 -2.40
N CYS A 4 -26.99 5.74 -2.43
CA CYS A 4 -26.49 4.84 -3.48
C CYS A 4 -27.20 3.49 -3.36
N PRO A 5 -27.79 2.94 -4.44
CA PRO A 5 -28.53 1.69 -4.38
C PRO A 5 -27.66 0.46 -4.15
N VAL A 6 -26.33 0.56 -4.33
CA VAL A 6 -25.41 -0.55 -4.16
C VAL A 6 -24.84 -0.58 -2.74
N CYS A 7 -24.33 0.54 -2.25
CA CYS A 7 -23.68 0.59 -0.94
C CYS A 7 -24.56 1.21 0.16
N HIS A 8 -25.73 1.70 -0.19
CA HIS A 8 -26.68 2.30 0.75
C HIS A 8 -26.06 3.42 1.61
N GLY A 9 -25.16 4.20 1.01
CA GLY A 9 -24.50 5.32 1.67
C GLY A 9 -23.24 4.97 2.44
N ASN A 10 -22.89 3.69 2.53
CA ASN A 10 -21.71 3.23 3.27
C ASN A 10 -20.40 3.38 2.50
N HIS A 11 -20.47 3.55 1.19
CA HIS A 11 -19.33 3.65 0.27
C HIS A 11 -18.48 2.38 0.20
N HIS A 12 -18.90 1.31 0.89
CA HIS A 12 -18.25 0.01 0.89
C HIS A 12 -19.24 -1.07 0.54
N VAL A 13 -18.80 -2.07 -0.20
CA VAL A 13 -19.60 -3.24 -0.57
C VAL A 13 -18.85 -4.48 -0.13
N LYS A 14 -19.58 -5.45 0.40
CA LYS A 14 -19.01 -6.73 0.79
C LYS A 14 -19.00 -7.66 -0.43
N ASP A 15 -17.85 -8.25 -0.74
CA ASP A 15 -17.75 -9.21 -1.82
C ASP A 15 -18.23 -10.62 -1.39
N ASP A 16 -18.18 -11.58 -2.31
CA ASP A 16 -18.63 -12.94 -2.07
C ASP A 16 -17.80 -13.65 -1.00
N ASP A 17 -16.56 -13.24 -0.79
CA ASP A 17 -15.66 -13.81 0.20
C ASP A 17 -15.78 -13.11 1.57
N GLY A 18 -16.61 -12.09 1.66
CA GLY A 18 -16.83 -11.36 2.89
C GLY A 18 -15.93 -10.18 3.12
N PHE A 19 -15.10 -9.82 2.16
CA PHE A 19 -14.23 -8.64 2.24
C PHE A 19 -14.97 -7.38 1.81
N TYR A 20 -14.69 -6.27 2.49
CA TYR A 20 -15.28 -4.98 2.13
C TYR A 20 -14.43 -4.28 1.07
N MET A 21 -15.11 -3.71 0.08
CA MET A 21 -14.51 -2.97 -1.03
C MET A 21 -15.16 -1.61 -1.13
N THR A 22 -14.43 -0.62 -1.67
CA THR A 22 -15.03 0.68 -1.98
C THR A 22 -16.09 0.52 -3.06
N CYS A 23 -17.24 1.15 -2.86
CA CYS A 23 -18.32 1.09 -3.83
C CYS A 23 -17.94 1.81 -5.12
N THR A 24 -17.87 1.06 -6.23
CA THR A 24 -17.51 1.62 -7.53
C THR A 24 -18.70 2.32 -8.19
N ARG A 25 -19.92 1.98 -7.82
CA ARG A 25 -21.10 2.54 -8.46
C ARG A 25 -21.31 4.02 -8.15
N CYS A 26 -21.11 4.41 -6.91
CA CYS A 26 -21.28 5.82 -6.53
C CYS A 26 -20.07 6.67 -6.87
N LEU A 27 -18.93 6.06 -7.21
CA LEU A 27 -17.67 6.73 -7.55
C LEU A 27 -17.27 7.79 -6.51
N ARG A 28 -17.72 7.58 -5.28
CA ARG A 28 -17.57 8.54 -4.20
C ARG A 28 -16.70 7.95 -3.12
N LYS A 29 -15.65 8.68 -2.77
CA LYS A 29 -14.77 8.26 -1.70
C LYS A 29 -15.39 8.64 -0.35
N PRO A 30 -15.31 7.78 0.66
CA PRO A 30 -15.66 8.16 2.02
C PRO A 30 -14.80 9.33 2.48
N GLU A 31 -15.33 10.17 3.37
CA GLU A 31 -14.59 11.32 3.90
C GLU A 31 -13.27 10.89 4.56
N GLU A 32 -13.26 9.75 5.22
CA GLU A 32 -12.05 9.21 5.84
C GLU A 32 -10.99 8.73 4.85
N MET A 33 -11.31 8.69 3.54
CA MET A 33 -10.38 8.29 2.48
C MET A 33 -9.73 9.48 1.77
N GLU A 34 -9.61 10.61 2.45
CA GLU A 34 -8.90 11.76 1.93
C GLU A 34 -7.39 11.55 1.95
N ARG A 35 -6.67 12.42 1.21
CA ARG A 35 -5.20 12.32 1.10
C ARG A 35 -4.46 12.30 2.43
N GLU A 36 -4.96 13.06 3.40
CA GLU A 36 -4.38 13.07 4.76
C GLU A 36 -4.53 11.71 5.42
N THR A 37 -5.66 11.04 5.23
CA THR A 37 -5.91 9.71 5.77
C THR A 37 -4.95 8.68 5.17
N VAL A 38 -4.64 8.79 3.87
CA VAL A 38 -3.65 7.93 3.22
C VAL A 38 -2.30 8.07 3.91
N LEU A 39 -1.85 9.29 4.14
CA LEU A 39 -0.55 9.55 4.76
C LEU A 39 -0.51 9.10 6.22
N THR A 40 -1.56 9.36 6.97
CA THR A 40 -1.66 8.96 8.38
C THR A 40 -1.67 7.44 8.52
N THR A 41 -2.45 6.76 7.68
CA THR A 41 -2.53 5.30 7.69
C THR A 41 -1.18 4.68 7.34
N ALA A 42 -0.50 5.21 6.32
CA ALA A 42 0.83 4.74 5.95
C ALA A 42 1.82 4.91 7.10
N ARG A 43 1.82 6.08 7.75
CA ARG A 43 2.67 6.34 8.92
C ARG A 43 2.43 5.29 10.00
N ASP A 44 1.17 5.02 10.33
CA ASP A 44 0.83 4.10 11.41
C ASP A 44 1.27 2.67 11.09
N LEU A 45 1.17 2.25 9.83
CA LEU A 45 1.60 0.91 9.41
C LEU A 45 3.11 0.72 9.51
N ILE A 46 3.89 1.73 9.19
CA ILE A 46 5.36 1.62 9.20
C ILE A 46 5.99 1.90 10.57
N THR A 47 5.24 2.51 11.50
CA THR A 47 5.76 2.87 12.82
C THR A 47 5.03 2.18 13.99
N GLY A 48 3.89 1.53 13.73
CA GLY A 48 3.04 0.95 14.75
C GLY A 48 3.33 -0.52 15.07
N ASP A 49 2.33 -1.21 15.58
CA ASP A 49 2.45 -2.60 16.03
C ASP A 49 2.85 -3.56 14.92
N ARG A 50 2.41 -3.30 13.70
CA ARG A 50 2.77 -4.11 12.53
C ARG A 50 4.27 -4.06 12.26
N ALA A 51 4.88 -2.86 12.39
CA ALA A 51 6.31 -2.71 12.25
C ALA A 51 7.07 -3.51 13.30
N LYS A 52 6.57 -3.52 14.55
CA LYS A 52 7.16 -4.31 15.63
C LYS A 52 7.06 -5.80 15.36
N ALA A 53 5.95 -6.27 14.80
CA ALA A 53 5.72 -7.68 14.52
C ALA A 53 6.65 -8.21 13.41
N TYR A 54 6.96 -7.40 12.41
CA TYR A 54 7.77 -7.80 11.26
C TYR A 54 9.24 -7.39 11.36
N GLY A 55 9.61 -6.72 12.45
CA GLY A 55 10.97 -6.25 12.68
C GLY A 55 11.29 -4.98 11.91
N ASN A 56 12.57 -4.68 11.79
CA ASN A 56 13.04 -3.47 11.12
C ASN A 56 12.81 -3.57 9.61
N ALA A 57 12.14 -2.57 9.03
CA ALA A 57 11.83 -2.54 7.61
C ALA A 57 13.09 -2.58 6.73
N SER A 58 14.14 -1.86 7.13
CA SER A 58 15.40 -1.84 6.41
C SER A 58 16.03 -3.24 6.34
N ASP A 59 16.02 -3.98 7.45
CA ASP A 59 16.55 -5.35 7.50
C ASP A 59 15.73 -6.29 6.63
N ASN A 60 14.41 -6.15 6.64
CA ASN A 60 13.53 -6.96 5.81
C ASN A 60 13.79 -6.70 4.32
N LEU A 61 13.92 -5.44 3.93
CA LEU A 61 14.24 -5.07 2.55
C LEU A 61 15.61 -5.59 2.13
N GLN A 62 16.59 -5.58 3.04
CA GLN A 62 17.91 -6.13 2.74
C GLN A 62 17.83 -7.63 2.48
N ARG A 63 17.02 -8.33 3.26
CA ARG A 63 16.82 -9.78 3.07
C ARG A 63 16.21 -10.05 1.69
N ILE A 64 15.18 -9.28 1.32
CA ILE A 64 14.52 -9.39 0.03
C ILE A 64 15.51 -9.06 -1.10
N ALA A 65 16.29 -7.99 -0.95
CA ALA A 65 17.28 -7.58 -1.94
C ALA A 65 18.30 -8.69 -2.21
N THR A 66 18.77 -9.34 -1.15
CA THR A 66 19.71 -10.47 -1.26
C THR A 66 19.09 -11.62 -2.04
N MET A 67 17.84 -11.97 -1.72
CA MET A 67 17.12 -13.05 -2.41
C MET A 67 16.87 -12.73 -3.88
N TRP A 68 16.44 -11.50 -4.17
CA TRP A 68 16.22 -11.07 -5.55
C TRP A 68 17.52 -11.07 -6.36
N GLY A 69 18.62 -10.69 -5.71
CA GLY A 69 19.93 -10.73 -6.36
C GLY A 69 20.33 -12.14 -6.80
N VAL A 70 20.01 -13.13 -6.00
CA VAL A 70 20.25 -14.55 -6.36
C VAL A 70 19.41 -14.94 -7.57
N VAL A 71 18.13 -14.59 -7.58
CA VAL A 71 17.22 -14.93 -8.68
C VAL A 71 17.63 -14.25 -9.99
N LEU A 72 17.99 -12.93 -9.89
CA LEU A 72 18.28 -12.13 -11.07
C LEU A 72 19.74 -12.24 -11.54
N GLY A 73 20.62 -12.80 -10.70
CA GLY A 73 22.04 -12.91 -11.02
C GLY A 73 22.78 -11.58 -11.02
N CYS A 74 22.30 -10.60 -10.25
CA CYS A 74 22.93 -9.27 -10.14
C CYS A 74 22.70 -8.71 -8.73
N GLU A 75 23.45 -7.65 -8.40
CA GLU A 75 23.29 -6.96 -7.13
C GLU A 75 21.99 -6.15 -7.14
N VAL A 76 21.20 -6.28 -6.06
CA VAL A 76 19.97 -5.53 -5.85
C VAL A 76 20.07 -4.81 -4.51
N THR A 77 19.74 -3.52 -4.48
CA THR A 77 19.77 -2.73 -3.26
C THR A 77 18.42 -2.69 -2.57
N ARG A 78 18.43 -2.36 -1.28
CA ARG A 78 17.18 -2.17 -0.50
C ARG A 78 16.29 -1.11 -1.13
N GLN A 79 16.89 -0.01 -1.60
CA GLN A 79 16.15 1.06 -2.27
C GLN A 79 15.47 0.55 -3.52
N GLN A 80 16.16 -0.26 -4.32
CA GLN A 80 15.58 -0.85 -5.53
C GLN A 80 14.39 -1.75 -5.18
N VAL A 81 14.45 -2.50 -4.08
CA VAL A 81 13.32 -3.30 -3.62
C VAL A 81 12.12 -2.41 -3.32
N ALA A 82 12.32 -1.32 -2.57
CA ALA A 82 11.24 -0.38 -2.25
C ALA A 82 10.64 0.22 -3.53
N ASP A 83 11.48 0.63 -4.47
CA ASP A 83 11.03 1.20 -5.74
C ASP A 83 10.22 0.18 -6.55
N CYS A 84 10.66 -1.06 -6.59
CA CYS A 84 9.94 -2.12 -7.29
C CYS A 84 8.59 -2.42 -6.64
N MET A 85 8.51 -2.37 -5.31
CA MET A 85 7.24 -2.56 -4.62
C MET A 85 6.26 -1.42 -4.90
N ILE A 86 6.77 -0.19 -5.01
CA ILE A 86 5.94 0.96 -5.43
C ILE A 86 5.39 0.71 -6.83
N VAL A 87 6.24 0.31 -7.77
CA VAL A 87 5.83 0.01 -9.15
C VAL A 87 4.78 -1.12 -9.18
N LEU A 88 4.97 -2.16 -8.36
CA LEU A 88 4.00 -3.24 -8.25
C LEU A 88 2.62 -2.71 -7.83
N LYS A 89 2.58 -1.82 -6.85
CA LYS A 89 1.31 -1.24 -6.39
C LYS A 89 0.69 -0.32 -7.44
N VAL A 90 1.51 0.44 -8.17
CA VAL A 90 1.03 1.26 -9.29
C VAL A 90 0.42 0.37 -10.38
N ALA A 91 1.08 -0.74 -10.72
CA ALA A 91 0.57 -1.68 -11.71
C ALA A 91 -0.79 -2.25 -11.32
N ARG A 92 -0.99 -2.54 -10.04
CA ARG A 92 -2.28 -3.04 -9.54
C ARG A 92 -3.40 -2.02 -9.66
N ASN A 93 -3.08 -0.72 -9.64
CA ASN A 93 -4.07 0.34 -9.78
C ASN A 93 -4.57 0.51 -11.22
N VAL A 94 -3.95 -0.14 -12.21
CA VAL A 94 -4.38 -0.07 -13.62
C VAL A 94 -5.81 -0.60 -13.79
N GLU A 95 -6.12 -1.72 -13.12
CA GLU A 95 -7.47 -2.29 -13.18
C GLU A 95 -8.44 -1.48 -12.31
N GLN A 96 -8.05 -1.24 -11.06
CA GLN A 96 -8.86 -0.48 -10.11
C GLN A 96 -7.96 0.11 -9.02
N ALA A 97 -7.99 1.43 -8.91
CA ALA A 97 -7.27 2.11 -7.84
C ALA A 97 -7.86 1.72 -6.49
N SER A 98 -7.00 1.46 -5.51
CA SER A 98 -7.43 1.14 -4.15
C SER A 98 -6.74 2.01 -3.12
N PHE A 99 -7.44 2.26 -2.03
CA PHE A 99 -6.88 2.98 -0.88
C PHE A 99 -5.62 2.26 -0.36
N ASP A 100 -5.70 0.95 -0.19
CA ASP A 100 -4.58 0.15 0.34
C ASP A 100 -3.35 0.24 -0.56
N SER A 101 -3.51 0.24 -1.88
CA SER A 101 -2.38 0.39 -2.80
C SER A 101 -1.69 1.73 -2.63
N TYR A 102 -2.44 2.81 -2.49
CA TYR A 102 -1.85 4.14 -2.27
C TYR A 102 -1.20 4.26 -0.89
N VAL A 103 -1.79 3.66 0.15
CA VAL A 103 -1.17 3.59 1.47
C VAL A 103 0.17 2.85 1.39
N ASP A 104 0.22 1.72 0.70
CA ASP A 104 1.43 0.93 0.54
C ASP A 104 2.51 1.69 -0.25
N ILE A 105 2.11 2.42 -1.31
CA ILE A 105 3.04 3.26 -2.06
C ILE A 105 3.68 4.29 -1.14
N CYS A 106 2.89 4.97 -0.31
CA CYS A 106 3.40 5.95 0.66
C CYS A 106 4.34 5.29 1.66
N GLY A 107 3.98 4.12 2.18
CA GLY A 107 4.81 3.38 3.12
C GLY A 107 6.16 3.00 2.52
N TYR A 108 6.16 2.42 1.34
CA TYR A 108 7.41 2.06 0.65
C TYR A 108 8.22 3.27 0.25
N ALA A 109 7.58 4.39 -0.09
CA ALA A 109 8.29 5.64 -0.39
C ALA A 109 9.07 6.15 0.84
N ALA A 110 8.44 6.14 2.00
CA ALA A 110 9.07 6.56 3.25
C ALA A 110 10.22 5.62 3.63
N ILE A 111 10.00 4.32 3.54
CA ILE A 111 11.03 3.31 3.85
C ILE A 111 12.18 3.39 2.84
N GLY A 112 11.87 3.58 1.57
CA GLY A 112 12.87 3.72 0.52
C GLY A 112 13.77 4.92 0.74
N TRP A 113 13.22 6.04 1.17
CA TRP A 113 14.01 7.21 1.53
C TRP A 113 14.96 6.90 2.71
N GLU A 114 14.42 6.25 3.75
CA GLU A 114 15.22 5.86 4.93
C GLU A 114 16.37 4.94 4.56
N CYS A 115 16.17 4.04 3.59
CA CYS A 115 17.17 3.07 3.14
C CYS A 115 18.11 3.62 2.07
N SER A 116 17.86 4.82 1.56
CA SER A 116 18.68 5.40 0.50
C SER A 116 20.05 5.80 1.04
N ASP A 117 21.05 5.72 0.18
CA ASP A 117 22.43 6.07 0.52
C ASP A 117 22.77 7.51 0.16
N VAL A 118 21.77 8.36 0.06
CA VAL A 118 21.91 9.78 -0.28
C VAL A 118 22.33 10.60 0.92
#